data_dddf6a3afb2245170d7d04bd8798ff20
#
_entry.id   dddf6a3afb2245170d7d04bd8798ff20
#
_cell.length_a   1.000
_cell.length_b   1.000
_cell.length_c   1.000
_cell.angle_alpha   90.00
_cell.angle_beta   90.00
_cell.angle_gamma   90.00
#
_symmetry.space_group_name_H-M   'P 1'
#
loop_
_entity.id
_entity.type
_entity.pdbx_description
1 polymer ?
#
loop_
_entity_poly.entity_id
_entity_poly.type
_entity_poly.pdbx_seq_one_letter_code
_entity_poly.pdbx_strand_id
1 'polypeptide(L)'
;MVFSGLFPVDGSDFPALRDALDKLKLNDAALTYEPETSVALGFGFRCGYLGLLHLEIIRERLEREFNLDIISTAPSVVYEVTMEDRSTHTVTNPSEFPEGKVSSVSEPVVRATILTPSEFVGTVMELCQSRRGTMQGMDYLLSLIHISEPRDGLLSRMP
;
A
#
# COMPACT_ATOMS: atom_id res chain seq x y z
N MET A 1 3.61 5.27 -1.37
CA MET A 1 4.26 4.03 -0.88
C MET A 1 3.19 3.15 -0.22
N VAL A 2 3.37 1.86 -0.26
CA VAL A 2 2.52 0.86 0.39
C VAL A 2 3.36 0.17 1.45
N PHE A 3 2.81 -0.10 2.62
CA PHE A 3 3.50 -0.74 3.73
C PHE A 3 2.84 -2.06 4.09
N SER A 4 3.66 -3.05 4.42
CA SER A 4 3.19 -4.37 4.87
C SER A 4 4.22 -4.95 5.84
N GLY A 5 3.76 -5.65 6.86
CA GLY A 5 4.62 -6.45 7.73
C GLY A 5 4.99 -7.76 7.02
N LEU A 6 6.26 -8.14 7.08
CA LEU A 6 6.77 -9.44 6.66
C LEU A 6 7.27 -10.20 7.88
N PHE A 7 6.73 -11.38 8.08
CA PHE A 7 7.05 -12.25 9.21
C PHE A 7 7.45 -13.63 8.69
N PRO A 8 8.51 -14.24 9.20
CA PRO A 8 8.82 -15.62 8.86
C PRO A 8 7.78 -16.55 9.48
N VAL A 9 7.45 -17.64 8.79
CA VAL A 9 6.56 -18.68 9.34
C VAL A 9 7.21 -19.35 10.55
N ASP A 10 8.51 -19.62 10.46
CA ASP A 10 9.32 -20.08 11.59
C ASP A 10 10.11 -18.91 12.18
N GLY A 11 9.94 -18.65 13.47
CA GLY A 11 10.65 -17.57 14.17
C GLY A 11 12.19 -17.72 14.14
N SER A 12 12.71 -18.92 13.92
CA SER A 12 14.15 -19.18 13.77
C SER A 12 14.71 -18.57 12.47
N ASP A 13 13.88 -18.31 11.47
CA ASP A 13 14.27 -17.74 10.18
C ASP A 13 14.36 -16.21 10.19
N PHE A 14 14.07 -15.55 11.32
CA PHE A 14 14.16 -14.09 11.43
C PHE A 14 15.54 -13.53 11.04
N PRO A 15 16.69 -14.12 11.46
CA PRO A 15 18.01 -13.66 11.00
C PRO A 15 18.19 -13.83 9.49
N ALA A 16 17.73 -14.96 8.93
CA ALA A 16 17.81 -15.22 7.50
C ALA A 16 16.95 -14.23 6.68
N LEU A 17 15.75 -13.89 7.17
CA LEU A 17 14.90 -12.87 6.57
C LEU A 17 15.58 -11.50 6.57
N ARG A 18 16.25 -11.12 7.67
CA ARG A 18 17.02 -9.88 7.75
C ARG A 18 18.13 -9.84 6.69
N ASP A 19 18.95 -10.89 6.61
CA ASP A 19 20.05 -10.97 5.65
C ASP A 19 19.54 -10.93 4.20
N ALA A 20 18.39 -11.54 3.94
CA ALA A 20 17.75 -11.50 2.63
C ALA A 20 17.27 -10.09 2.27
N LEU A 21 16.63 -9.38 3.20
CA LEU A 21 16.18 -8.00 2.99
C LEU A 21 17.36 -7.04 2.80
N ASP A 22 18.47 -7.22 3.54
CA ASP A 22 19.70 -6.46 3.35
C ASP A 22 20.25 -6.63 1.93
N LYS A 23 20.31 -7.86 1.43
CA LYS A 23 20.75 -8.17 0.06
C LYS A 23 19.82 -7.60 -1.01
N LEU A 24 18.51 -7.69 -0.81
CA LEU A 24 17.53 -7.12 -1.72
C LEU A 24 17.66 -5.62 -1.80
N LYS A 25 17.84 -4.94 -0.68
CA LYS A 25 18.00 -3.48 -0.60
C LYS A 25 19.23 -2.96 -1.35
N LEU A 26 20.30 -3.75 -1.45
CA LEU A 26 21.48 -3.36 -2.25
C LEU A 26 21.15 -3.18 -3.73
N ASN A 27 20.18 -3.92 -4.24
CA ASN A 27 19.76 -3.88 -5.64
C ASN A 27 18.47 -3.08 -5.86
N ASP A 28 17.76 -2.76 -4.78
CA ASP A 28 16.47 -2.07 -4.81
C ASP A 28 16.44 -0.95 -3.76
N ALA A 29 16.84 0.24 -4.19
CA ALA A 29 16.88 1.43 -3.33
C ALA A 29 15.49 1.89 -2.86
N ALA A 30 14.42 1.45 -3.53
CA ALA A 30 13.05 1.81 -3.18
C ALA A 30 12.48 0.96 -2.02
N LEU A 31 13.08 -0.21 -1.76
CA LEU A 31 12.71 -1.04 -0.63
C LEU A 31 13.22 -0.41 0.67
N THR A 32 12.29 -0.14 1.57
CA THR A 32 12.61 0.28 2.94
C THR A 32 12.08 -0.76 3.92
N TYR A 33 12.79 -1.00 5.00
CA TYR A 33 12.31 -1.89 6.05
C TYR A 33 12.85 -1.48 7.41
N GLU A 34 12.08 -1.79 8.44
CA GLU A 34 12.40 -1.59 9.85
C GLU A 34 11.89 -2.78 10.66
N PRO A 35 12.53 -3.11 11.79
CA PRO A 35 12.06 -4.18 12.65
C PRO A 35 10.64 -3.90 13.18
N GLU A 36 9.79 -4.91 13.14
CA GLU A 36 8.44 -4.88 13.69
C GLU A 36 8.19 -6.11 14.55
N THR A 37 7.40 -5.95 15.60
CA THR A 37 7.00 -7.07 16.46
C THR A 37 5.48 -7.14 16.49
N SER A 38 4.96 -8.33 16.20
CA SER A 38 3.54 -8.63 16.29
C SER A 38 3.28 -9.60 17.45
N VAL A 39 2.23 -9.35 18.22
CA VAL A 39 1.83 -10.26 19.31
C VAL A 39 1.45 -11.64 18.77
N ALA A 40 0.88 -11.69 17.56
CA ALA A 40 0.42 -12.95 16.95
C ALA A 40 1.50 -13.65 16.10
N LEU A 41 2.39 -12.87 15.44
CA LEU A 41 3.33 -13.39 14.44
C LEU A 41 4.79 -13.35 14.91
N GLY A 42 5.06 -12.75 16.07
CA GLY A 42 6.42 -12.63 16.61
C GLY A 42 7.23 -11.52 15.96
N PHE A 43 8.52 -11.78 15.74
CA PHE A 43 9.46 -10.81 15.16
C PHE A 43 9.43 -10.86 13.64
N GLY A 44 9.41 -9.68 13.03
CA GLY A 44 9.39 -9.49 11.58
C GLY A 44 9.91 -8.11 11.19
N PHE A 45 9.55 -7.67 10.00
CA PHE A 45 9.92 -6.37 9.46
C PHE A 45 8.72 -5.67 8.83
N ARG A 46 8.58 -4.38 9.13
CA ARG A 46 7.70 -3.47 8.43
C ARG A 46 8.41 -3.01 7.17
N CYS A 47 7.89 -3.37 6.00
CA CYS A 47 8.50 -3.05 4.72
C CYS A 47 7.66 -2.02 3.97
N GLY A 48 8.36 -1.06 3.34
CA GLY A 48 7.75 -0.06 2.45
C GLY A 48 8.10 -0.34 1.00
N TYR A 49 7.08 -0.24 0.13
CA TYR A 49 7.15 -0.57 -1.29
C TYR A 49 6.62 0.58 -2.16
N LEU A 50 7.02 0.63 -3.42
CA LEU A 50 6.47 1.58 -4.39
C LEU A 50 4.97 1.35 -4.65
N GLY A 51 4.53 0.08 -4.60
CA GLY A 51 3.16 -0.33 -4.83
C GLY A 51 2.99 -1.83 -4.65
N LEU A 52 1.78 -2.35 -4.93
CA LEU A 52 1.44 -3.76 -4.75
C LEU A 52 2.28 -4.70 -5.61
N LEU A 53 2.55 -4.34 -6.87
CA LEU A 53 3.41 -5.14 -7.74
C LEU A 53 4.83 -5.26 -7.18
N HIS A 54 5.38 -4.18 -6.64
CA HIS A 54 6.70 -4.21 -6.00
C HIS A 54 6.70 -5.13 -4.77
N LEU A 55 5.65 -5.08 -3.95
CA LEU A 55 5.47 -5.99 -2.82
C LEU A 55 5.46 -7.47 -3.27
N GLU A 56 4.70 -7.78 -4.32
CA GLU A 56 4.62 -9.14 -4.87
C GLU A 56 5.97 -9.63 -5.38
N ILE A 57 6.72 -8.78 -6.09
CA ILE A 57 8.07 -9.10 -6.59
C ILE A 57 9.03 -9.40 -5.44
N ILE A 58 9.06 -8.53 -4.41
CA ILE A 58 9.94 -8.73 -3.25
C ILE A 58 9.58 -10.02 -2.51
N ARG A 59 8.28 -10.29 -2.31
CA ARG A 59 7.82 -11.51 -1.67
C ARG A 59 8.24 -12.75 -2.46
N GLU A 60 8.01 -12.77 -3.77
CA GLU A 60 8.38 -13.89 -4.64
C GLU A 60 9.91 -14.11 -4.65
N ARG A 61 10.71 -13.05 -4.61
CA ARG A 61 12.16 -13.16 -4.50
C ARG A 61 12.59 -13.74 -3.15
N LEU A 62 11.97 -13.35 -2.05
CA LEU A 62 12.26 -13.93 -0.72
C LEU A 62 11.95 -15.42 -0.69
N GLU A 63 10.82 -15.83 -1.26
CA GLU A 63 10.40 -17.23 -1.34
C GLU A 63 11.33 -18.05 -2.27
N ARG A 64 11.65 -17.56 -3.47
CA ARG A 64 12.37 -18.32 -4.50
C ARG A 64 13.89 -18.25 -4.40
N GLU A 65 14.46 -17.06 -4.13
CA GLU A 65 15.91 -16.86 -4.12
C GLU A 65 16.51 -17.22 -2.75
N PHE A 66 15.76 -16.98 -1.67
CA PHE A 66 16.23 -17.18 -0.31
C PHE A 66 15.57 -18.37 0.40
N ASN A 67 14.59 -19.02 -0.25
CA ASN A 67 13.86 -20.17 0.28
C ASN A 67 13.25 -19.91 1.67
N LEU A 68 12.66 -18.73 1.83
CA LEU A 68 12.02 -18.30 3.07
C LEU A 68 10.51 -18.40 2.95
N ASP A 69 9.88 -19.08 3.89
CA ASP A 69 8.43 -19.08 4.03
C ASP A 69 8.00 -17.85 4.84
N ILE A 70 7.28 -16.94 4.21
CA ILE A 70 6.91 -15.66 4.80
C ILE A 70 5.40 -15.42 4.83
N ILE A 71 4.96 -14.77 5.89
CA ILE A 71 3.60 -14.23 6.04
C ILE A 71 3.67 -12.73 5.81
N SER A 72 2.86 -12.22 4.90
CA SER A 72 2.69 -10.78 4.70
C SER A 72 1.36 -10.32 5.30
N THR A 73 1.39 -9.22 6.03
CA THR A 73 0.15 -8.59 6.51
C THR A 73 -0.55 -7.83 5.37
N ALA A 74 -1.84 -7.52 5.55
CA ALA A 74 -2.56 -6.71 4.59
C ALA A 74 -1.83 -5.38 4.33
N PRO A 75 -1.62 -4.99 3.05
CA PRO A 75 -0.93 -3.77 2.73
C PRO A 75 -1.73 -2.53 3.16
N SER A 76 -1.03 -1.56 3.71
CA SER A 76 -1.58 -0.27 4.12
C SER A 76 -0.88 0.88 3.41
N VAL A 77 -1.53 2.03 3.33
CA VAL A 77 -0.97 3.28 2.84
C VAL A 77 -0.67 4.20 4.02
N VAL A 78 0.03 5.29 3.75
CA VAL A 78 0.27 6.36 4.74
C VAL A 78 -1.03 7.12 4.96
N TYR A 79 -1.44 7.29 6.21
CA TYR A 79 -2.55 8.14 6.60
C TYR A 79 -2.03 9.41 7.27
N GLU A 80 -2.68 10.53 6.99
CA GLU A 80 -2.51 11.77 7.75
C GLU A 80 -3.72 11.94 8.68
N VAL A 81 -3.47 11.86 9.98
CA VAL A 81 -4.49 12.00 11.03
C VAL A 81 -4.39 13.37 11.63
N THR A 82 -5.46 14.16 11.51
CA THR A 82 -5.56 15.48 12.16
C THR A 82 -6.40 15.34 13.43
N MET A 83 -5.82 15.74 14.54
CA MET A 83 -6.49 15.75 15.84
C MET A 83 -7.35 17.02 16.05
N GLU A 84 -8.22 17.04 17.06
CA GLU A 84 -9.02 18.23 17.40
C GLU A 84 -8.15 19.45 17.81
N ASP A 85 -6.96 19.20 18.35
CA ASP A 85 -5.97 20.24 18.69
C ASP A 85 -5.20 20.80 17.47
N ARG A 86 -5.57 20.34 16.24
CA ARG A 86 -4.94 20.66 14.95
C ARG A 86 -3.53 20.10 14.78
N SER A 87 -3.08 19.21 15.64
CA SER A 87 -1.86 18.44 15.38
C SER A 87 -2.10 17.45 14.26
N THR A 88 -1.09 17.24 13.38
CA THR A 88 -1.15 16.28 12.29
C THR A 88 -0.12 15.18 12.53
N HIS A 89 -0.55 13.95 12.48
CA HIS A 89 0.28 12.75 12.65
C HIS A 89 0.27 11.93 11.37
N THR A 90 1.45 11.53 10.93
CA THR A 90 1.60 10.60 9.80
C THR A 90 1.63 9.18 10.35
N VAL A 91 0.68 8.37 9.95
CA VAL A 91 0.51 7.00 10.43
C VAL A 91 0.80 6.04 9.28
N THR A 92 1.82 5.22 9.42
CA THR A 92 2.17 4.15 8.46
C THR A 92 1.74 2.78 8.97
N ASN A 93 1.64 2.64 10.28
CA ASN A 93 1.24 1.41 10.97
C ASN A 93 -0.06 1.64 11.74
N PRO A 94 -1.12 0.83 11.54
CA PRO A 94 -2.37 0.96 12.30
C PRO A 94 -2.20 0.90 13.82
N SER A 95 -1.16 0.22 14.32
CA SER A 95 -0.86 0.16 15.76
C SER A 95 -0.34 1.48 16.35
N GLU A 96 0.13 2.39 15.50
CA GLU A 96 0.62 3.72 15.90
C GLU A 96 -0.46 4.80 15.77
N PHE A 97 -1.72 4.39 15.58
CA PHE A 97 -2.82 5.32 15.48
C PHE A 97 -2.95 6.12 16.78
N PRO A 98 -2.96 7.47 16.71
CA PRO A 98 -2.95 8.30 17.91
C PRO A 98 -4.22 8.10 18.73
N GLU A 99 -4.05 7.94 20.05
CA GLU A 99 -5.14 7.90 20.99
C GLU A 99 -5.69 9.31 21.21
N GLY A 100 -7.01 9.47 21.11
CA GLY A 100 -7.66 10.75 21.34
C GLY A 100 -8.78 11.05 20.34
N LYS A 101 -9.26 12.31 20.38
CA LYS A 101 -10.31 12.73 19.45
C LYS A 101 -9.72 13.16 18.11
N VAL A 102 -10.04 12.39 17.10
CA VAL A 102 -9.63 12.63 15.72
C VAL A 102 -10.64 13.54 15.02
N SER A 103 -10.13 14.61 14.38
CA SER A 103 -10.92 15.53 13.60
C SER A 103 -11.12 15.02 12.17
N SER A 104 -10.02 14.56 11.53
CA SER A 104 -10.08 14.02 10.17
C SER A 104 -8.94 13.04 9.93
N VAL A 105 -9.17 12.10 9.00
CA VAL A 105 -8.15 11.17 8.50
C VAL A 105 -8.11 11.32 6.98
N SER A 106 -6.92 11.53 6.44
CA SER A 106 -6.67 11.67 5.01
C SER A 106 -5.80 10.53 4.50
N GLU A 107 -6.11 10.01 3.34
CA GLU A 107 -5.28 9.03 2.64
C GLU A 107 -4.78 9.62 1.30
N PRO A 108 -3.61 9.18 0.78
CA PRO A 108 -3.11 9.66 -0.49
C PRO A 108 -4.01 9.17 -1.64
N VAL A 109 -4.35 10.08 -2.54
CA VAL A 109 -5.09 9.78 -3.75
C VAL A 109 -4.22 10.00 -4.98
N VAL A 110 -4.50 9.27 -6.05
CA VAL A 110 -3.87 9.47 -7.36
C VAL A 110 -4.92 9.87 -8.38
N ARG A 111 -4.52 10.78 -9.28
CA ARG A 111 -5.31 11.08 -10.47
C ARG A 111 -4.83 10.16 -11.59
N ALA A 112 -5.70 9.26 -12.03
CA ALA A 112 -5.44 8.38 -13.16
C ALA A 112 -6.06 8.95 -14.43
N THR A 113 -5.29 8.92 -15.52
CA THR A 113 -5.74 9.26 -16.86
C THR A 113 -5.73 7.99 -17.69
N ILE A 114 -6.90 7.58 -18.16
CA ILE A 114 -7.08 6.33 -18.88
C ILE A 114 -7.53 6.64 -20.30
N LEU A 115 -6.73 6.19 -21.29
CA LEU A 115 -7.10 6.24 -22.71
C LEU A 115 -7.58 4.85 -23.11
N THR A 116 -8.82 4.79 -23.59
CA THR A 116 -9.45 3.53 -23.96
C THR A 116 -10.35 3.66 -25.17
N PRO A 117 -10.49 2.62 -26.02
CA PRO A 117 -11.51 2.56 -27.03
C PRO A 117 -12.92 2.66 -26.42
N SER A 118 -13.87 3.22 -27.18
CA SER A 118 -15.24 3.48 -26.72
C SER A 118 -15.98 2.22 -26.23
N GLU A 119 -15.66 1.08 -26.79
CA GLU A 119 -16.24 -0.22 -26.40
C GLU A 119 -15.90 -0.67 -24.97
N PHE A 120 -14.76 -0.23 -24.41
CA PHE A 120 -14.30 -0.61 -23.07
C PHE A 120 -14.64 0.42 -21.99
N VAL A 121 -15.23 1.56 -22.34
CA VAL A 121 -15.51 2.64 -21.38
C VAL A 121 -16.37 2.15 -20.22
N GLY A 122 -17.43 1.41 -20.51
CA GLY A 122 -18.33 0.89 -19.47
C GLY A 122 -17.60 -0.03 -18.48
N THR A 123 -16.78 -0.94 -18.99
CA THR A 123 -15.99 -1.88 -18.15
C THR A 123 -14.95 -1.15 -17.31
N VAL A 124 -14.28 -0.15 -17.89
CA VAL A 124 -13.29 0.67 -17.16
C VAL A 124 -13.97 1.48 -16.06
N MET A 125 -15.11 2.10 -16.35
CA MET A 125 -15.88 2.85 -15.36
C MET A 125 -16.34 1.95 -14.20
N GLU A 126 -16.88 0.78 -14.51
CA GLU A 126 -17.30 -0.19 -13.50
C GLU A 126 -16.12 -0.64 -12.63
N LEU A 127 -14.96 -0.93 -13.24
CA LEU A 127 -13.75 -1.28 -12.51
C LEU A 127 -13.32 -0.17 -11.57
N CYS A 128 -13.29 1.08 -12.05
CA CYS A 128 -12.89 2.22 -11.22
C CYS A 128 -13.86 2.44 -10.06
N GLN A 129 -15.17 2.41 -10.31
CA GLN A 129 -16.18 2.56 -9.27
C GLN A 129 -16.12 1.44 -8.22
N SER A 130 -15.90 0.19 -8.64
CA SER A 130 -15.72 -0.95 -7.72
C SER A 130 -14.49 -0.78 -6.80
N ARG A 131 -13.51 0.05 -7.23
CA ARG A 131 -12.30 0.40 -6.47
C ARG A 131 -12.39 1.76 -5.78
N ARG A 132 -13.59 2.29 -5.57
CA ARG A 132 -13.86 3.60 -4.94
C ARG A 132 -13.28 4.78 -5.73
N GLY A 133 -13.11 4.64 -7.04
CA GLY A 133 -12.72 5.74 -7.92
C GLY A 133 -13.87 6.73 -8.14
N THR A 134 -13.52 8.02 -8.27
CA THR A 134 -14.48 9.07 -8.60
C THR A 134 -14.12 9.69 -9.94
N MET A 135 -15.05 9.61 -10.91
CA MET A 135 -14.85 10.17 -12.22
C MET A 135 -14.81 11.70 -12.17
N GLN A 136 -13.74 12.29 -12.70
CA GLN A 136 -13.58 13.75 -12.78
C GLN A 136 -14.03 14.34 -14.10
N GLY A 137 -13.90 13.60 -15.19
CA GLY A 137 -14.29 14.02 -16.52
C GLY A 137 -14.08 12.94 -17.56
N MET A 138 -14.66 13.15 -18.74
CA MET A 138 -14.53 12.26 -19.87
C MET A 138 -14.49 13.10 -21.14
N ASP A 139 -13.45 12.95 -21.94
CA ASP A 139 -13.25 13.64 -23.19
C ASP A 139 -13.14 12.64 -24.35
N TYR A 140 -13.74 12.97 -25.47
CA TYR A 140 -13.69 12.15 -26.68
C TYR A 140 -12.59 12.69 -27.60
N LEU A 141 -11.56 11.87 -27.84
CA LEU A 141 -10.48 12.16 -28.78
C LEU A 141 -10.63 11.27 -30.01
N LEU A 142 -11.25 11.80 -31.05
CA LEU A 142 -11.52 11.10 -32.33
C LEU A 142 -12.28 9.77 -32.10
N SER A 143 -11.61 8.68 -31.87
CA SER A 143 -12.21 7.36 -31.57
C SER A 143 -11.82 6.82 -30.19
N LEU A 144 -11.13 7.60 -29.37
CA LEU A 144 -10.68 7.23 -28.02
C LEU A 144 -11.35 8.10 -26.97
N ILE A 145 -11.61 7.53 -25.81
CA ILE A 145 -12.19 8.24 -24.66
C ILE A 145 -11.13 8.37 -23.58
N HIS A 146 -10.97 9.60 -23.08
CA HIS A 146 -10.10 9.93 -21.97
C HIS A 146 -10.92 10.01 -20.68
N ILE A 147 -10.61 9.16 -19.71
CA ILE A 147 -11.27 9.14 -18.39
C ILE A 147 -10.24 9.54 -17.34
N SER A 148 -10.56 10.52 -16.52
CA SER A 148 -9.72 10.94 -15.40
C SER A 148 -10.47 10.69 -14.09
N GLU A 149 -9.93 9.79 -13.27
CA GLU A 149 -10.50 9.48 -11.95
C GLU A 149 -9.47 9.72 -10.83
N PRO A 150 -9.72 10.66 -9.91
CA PRO A 150 -9.02 10.66 -8.63
C PRO A 150 -9.64 9.64 -7.68
N ARG A 151 -8.83 8.97 -6.93
CA ARG A 151 -9.28 8.15 -5.82
C ARG A 151 -9.57 9.09 -4.65
N ASP A 152 -10.85 9.27 -4.29
CA ASP A 152 -11.21 10.02 -3.10
C ASP A 152 -10.87 9.21 -1.85
N GLY A 153 -9.87 9.72 -1.11
CA GLY A 153 -9.46 9.18 0.18
C GLY A 153 -10.09 9.90 1.36
N LEU A 154 -11.26 10.46 1.19
CA LEU A 154 -12.01 11.03 2.31
C LEU A 154 -13.00 10.01 2.86
N LEU A 155 -12.79 9.64 4.10
CA LEU A 155 -13.57 8.74 4.94
C LEU A 155 -13.10 7.28 4.90
N SER A 156 -11.98 7.06 5.53
CA SER A 156 -11.66 5.74 6.02
C SER A 156 -12.68 5.30 7.07
N ARG A 157 -13.29 4.18 6.87
CA ARG A 157 -13.72 3.36 7.99
C ARG A 157 -12.50 2.54 8.39
N MET A 158 -11.81 2.99 9.44
CA MET A 158 -11.00 2.07 10.23
C MET A 158 -11.97 1.19 11.05
N PRO A 159 -11.67 -0.12 11.18
CA PRO A 159 -12.41 -1.01 12.04
C PRO A 159 -12.28 -0.58 13.50
#